data_05edc7878f58ef5a007817ae51670d16
#
_entry.id   05edc7878f58ef5a007817ae51670d16
#
_cell.length_a   1.000
_cell.length_b   1.000
_cell.length_c   1.000
_cell.angle_alpha   90.00
_cell.angle_beta   90.00
_cell.angle_gamma   90.00
#
_symmetry.space_group_name_H-M   'P 1'
#
loop_
_entity.id
_entity.type
_entity.pdbx_description
1 polymer ?
#
loop_
_entity_poly.entity_id
_entity_poly.type
_entity_poly.pdbx_seq_one_letter_code
_entity_poly.pdbx_strand_id
1 'polypeptide(L)'
;RGLGDVYKRQGSAWNYTFYVPHDVEGLAKLMGGRRKFIDKLQMVFDEGLYDPANEPDIAYAYLFSRFRGEEWRTQRETRRLLERYFTTAPDGIPGNDDTGTMSAWAVFTMLGLYPDCPGEPYYTLTSPTFDRVEIDTERGTLVIEKRGEGYIDRMTLGDKPLKNYRILHDELLKGGKLTFELQTGK
;
A
#
# COMPACT_ATOMS: atom_id res chain seq x y z
N ARG A 1 14.57 22.37 16.74
CA ARG A 1 14.86 21.56 15.54
C ARG A 1 16.25 20.97 15.73
N GLY A 2 16.34 19.66 15.82
CA GLY A 2 17.59 18.97 16.02
C GLY A 2 18.11 18.35 14.72
N LEU A 3 19.12 17.50 14.81
CA LEU A 3 19.70 16.76 13.68
C LEU A 3 18.69 15.95 12.85
N GLY A 4 17.41 15.90 13.24
CA GLY A 4 16.34 15.24 12.51
C GLY A 4 16.00 15.86 11.15
N ASP A 5 16.36 17.10 10.90
CA ASP A 5 16.17 17.78 9.62
C ASP A 5 17.36 17.57 8.67
N VAL A 6 18.40 16.90 9.10
CA VAL A 6 19.57 16.57 8.29
C VAL A 6 19.35 15.22 7.63
N TYR A 7 19.71 15.10 6.35
CA TYR A 7 19.73 13.83 5.65
C TYR A 7 20.51 12.77 6.44
N LYS A 8 19.83 11.69 6.69
CA LYS A 8 20.45 10.47 7.17
C LYS A 8 20.98 9.72 5.97
N ARG A 9 21.52 8.82 5.78
CA ARG A 9 22.05 8.05 4.65
C ARG A 9 21.39 8.37 3.28
N GLN A 10 20.08 8.13 3.13
CA GLN A 10 19.33 8.29 1.88
C GLN A 10 18.12 9.22 2.04
N GLY A 11 17.88 9.79 3.20
CA GLY A 11 16.72 10.62 3.44
C GLY A 11 16.75 11.35 4.78
N SER A 12 15.68 12.06 5.03
CA SER A 12 15.43 12.79 6.27
C SER A 12 15.01 11.87 7.42
N ALA A 13 14.85 12.40 8.62
CA ALA A 13 14.28 11.64 9.73
C ALA A 13 12.85 11.15 9.44
N TRP A 14 12.08 11.88 8.62
CA TRP A 14 10.72 11.51 8.24
C TRP A 14 10.69 10.21 7.42
N ASN A 15 11.66 10.02 6.53
CA ASN A 15 11.78 8.83 5.70
C ASN A 15 12.12 7.55 6.50
N TYR A 16 12.58 7.68 7.75
CA TYR A 16 12.90 6.54 8.61
C TYR A 16 11.94 6.38 9.81
N THR A 17 11.13 7.40 10.09
CA THR A 17 10.29 7.44 11.30
C THR A 17 9.30 6.28 11.37
N PHE A 18 8.76 5.84 10.24
CA PHE A 18 7.73 4.78 10.19
C PHE A 18 8.26 3.44 9.68
N TYR A 19 9.57 3.33 9.43
CA TYR A 19 10.17 2.10 8.90
C TYR A 19 10.39 1.07 10.01
N VAL A 20 9.29 0.54 10.53
CA VAL A 20 9.23 -0.57 11.49
C VAL A 20 8.16 -1.55 10.99
N PRO A 21 8.35 -2.20 9.82
CA PRO A 21 7.29 -2.98 9.17
C PRO A 21 6.83 -4.18 10.00
N HIS A 22 7.71 -4.74 10.83
CA HIS A 22 7.45 -5.90 11.67
C HIS A 22 6.62 -5.59 12.94
N ASP A 23 6.57 -4.34 13.40
CA ASP A 23 5.81 -3.95 14.61
C ASP A 23 5.24 -2.53 14.52
N VAL A 24 4.35 -2.32 13.56
CA VAL A 24 3.67 -1.03 13.36
C VAL A 24 2.81 -0.63 14.56
N GLU A 25 2.18 -1.60 15.23
CA GLU A 25 1.35 -1.33 16.41
C GLU A 25 2.20 -0.92 17.62
N GLY A 26 3.36 -1.55 17.82
CA GLY A 26 4.34 -1.17 18.83
C GLY A 26 4.87 0.24 18.59
N LEU A 27 5.21 0.57 17.34
CA LEU A 27 5.60 1.92 16.95
C LEU A 27 4.49 2.94 17.26
N ALA A 28 3.24 2.62 16.92
CA ALA A 28 2.11 3.50 17.22
C ALA A 28 1.96 3.74 18.75
N LYS A 29 2.15 2.71 19.57
CA LYS A 29 2.15 2.86 21.05
C LYS A 29 3.25 3.80 21.52
N LEU A 30 4.47 3.65 21.00
CA LEU A 30 5.61 4.53 21.32
C LEU A 30 5.36 5.98 20.91
N MET A 31 4.64 6.20 19.82
CA MET A 31 4.24 7.54 19.35
C MET A 31 3.10 8.16 20.16
N GLY A 32 2.57 7.47 21.16
CA GLY A 32 1.49 7.93 22.01
C GLY A 32 0.08 7.53 21.54
N GLY A 33 0.00 6.43 20.81
CA GLY A 33 -1.23 5.75 20.40
C GLY A 33 -1.61 5.96 18.94
N ARG A 34 -2.58 5.15 18.51
CA ARG A 34 -3.10 5.06 17.15
C ARG A 34 -3.36 6.42 16.50
N ARG A 35 -4.09 7.31 17.17
CA ARG A 35 -4.48 8.60 16.60
C ARG A 35 -3.25 9.45 16.25
N LYS A 36 -2.30 9.57 17.18
CA LYS A 36 -1.07 10.34 16.95
C LYS A 36 -0.23 9.75 15.84
N PHE A 37 -0.17 8.41 15.76
CA PHE A 37 0.52 7.73 14.65
C PHE A 37 -0.10 8.08 13.31
N ILE A 38 -1.43 7.94 13.17
CA ILE A 38 -2.16 8.21 11.93
C ILE A 38 -2.07 9.67 11.53
N ASP A 39 -2.27 10.61 12.48
CA ASP A 39 -2.17 12.03 12.21
C ASP A 39 -0.76 12.40 11.71
N LYS A 40 0.27 11.82 12.34
CA LYS A 40 1.66 12.07 11.96
C LYS A 40 2.03 11.41 10.62
N LEU A 41 1.53 10.21 10.36
CA LEU A 41 1.72 9.55 9.07
C LEU A 41 1.01 10.32 7.95
N GLN A 42 -0.21 10.80 8.19
CA GLN A 42 -0.95 11.61 7.21
C GLN A 42 -0.21 12.91 6.89
N MET A 43 0.36 13.56 7.90
CA MET A 43 1.16 14.78 7.73
C MET A 43 2.34 14.56 6.77
N VAL A 44 2.96 13.36 6.76
CA VAL A 44 4.07 13.04 5.83
C VAL A 44 3.62 13.18 4.37
N PHE A 45 2.39 12.75 4.06
CA PHE A 45 1.81 12.89 2.71
C PHE A 45 1.33 14.32 2.42
N ASP A 46 0.68 14.95 3.38
CA ASP A 46 0.04 16.27 3.21
C ASP A 46 1.08 17.39 3.09
N GLU A 47 2.21 17.27 3.78
CA GLU A 47 3.31 18.24 3.74
C GLU A 47 4.40 17.89 2.71
N GLY A 48 4.21 16.83 1.92
CA GLY A 48 5.16 16.42 0.89
C GLY A 48 6.51 15.93 1.43
N LEU A 49 6.50 15.34 2.63
CA LEU A 49 7.69 14.76 3.27
C LEU A 49 7.95 13.32 2.84
N TYR A 50 7.00 12.71 2.14
CA TYR A 50 7.12 11.39 1.54
C TYR A 50 8.04 11.43 0.31
N ASP A 51 8.99 10.53 0.26
CA ASP A 51 9.88 10.36 -0.89
C ASP A 51 9.61 9.01 -1.57
N PRO A 52 8.94 8.99 -2.73
CA PRO A 52 8.62 7.74 -3.42
C PRO A 52 9.86 7.01 -3.92
N ALA A 53 10.99 7.70 -4.09
CA ALA A 53 12.25 7.13 -4.55
C ALA A 53 13.08 6.52 -3.41
N ASN A 54 12.56 6.51 -2.18
CA ASN A 54 13.29 6.06 -1.00
C ASN A 54 12.67 4.78 -0.42
N GLU A 55 13.43 3.69 -0.38
CA GLU A 55 12.95 2.38 0.07
C GLU A 55 12.24 2.39 1.43
N PRO A 56 12.70 3.08 2.49
CA PRO A 56 11.98 3.16 3.75
C PRO A 56 10.54 3.65 3.64
N ASP A 57 10.25 4.53 2.68
CA ASP A 57 8.93 5.15 2.51
C ASP A 57 7.95 4.27 1.73
N ILE A 58 8.44 3.31 0.96
CA ILE A 58 7.65 2.50 0.00
C ILE A 58 6.38 1.93 0.62
N ALA A 59 6.46 1.43 1.86
CA ALA A 59 5.32 0.83 2.55
C ALA A 59 4.40 1.85 3.26
N TYR A 60 4.77 3.12 3.37
CA TYR A 60 4.07 4.10 4.21
C TYR A 60 2.59 4.26 3.88
N ALA A 61 2.24 4.29 2.60
CA ALA A 61 0.85 4.39 2.18
C ALA A 61 -0.01 3.20 2.63
N TYR A 62 0.61 2.05 2.88
CA TYR A 62 -0.08 0.82 3.32
C TYR A 62 -0.24 0.72 4.84
N LEU A 63 0.50 1.50 5.62
CA LEU A 63 0.49 1.44 7.08
C LEU A 63 -0.86 1.85 7.69
N PHE A 64 -1.66 2.66 7.01
CA PHE A 64 -3.00 3.01 7.46
C PHE A 64 -3.91 1.79 7.58
N SER A 65 -3.77 0.79 6.69
CA SER A 65 -4.56 -0.44 6.70
C SER A 65 -4.27 -1.36 7.89
N ARG A 66 -3.25 -1.05 8.70
CA ARG A 66 -3.02 -1.71 10.00
C ARG A 66 -4.06 -1.30 11.05
N PHE A 67 -4.81 -0.23 10.79
CA PHE A 67 -5.75 0.36 11.74
C PHE A 67 -7.16 0.36 11.16
N ARG A 68 -8.03 -0.46 11.74
CA ARG A 68 -9.42 -0.60 11.30
C ARG A 68 -10.13 0.75 11.21
N GLY A 69 -10.75 1.03 10.04
CA GLY A 69 -11.44 2.27 9.74
C GLY A 69 -10.56 3.35 9.11
N GLU A 70 -9.25 3.08 8.92
CA GLU A 70 -8.33 4.00 8.25
C GLU A 70 -7.87 3.47 6.87
N GLU A 71 -8.38 2.34 6.45
CA GLU A 71 -8.00 1.66 5.20
C GLU A 71 -8.31 2.50 3.96
N TRP A 72 -9.27 3.39 4.06
CA TRP A 72 -9.59 4.35 3.00
C TRP A 72 -8.42 5.32 2.71
N ARG A 73 -7.58 5.61 3.72
CA ARG A 73 -6.36 6.43 3.53
C ARG A 73 -5.35 5.70 2.67
N THR A 74 -5.13 4.39 2.91
CA THR A 74 -4.30 3.56 2.03
C THR A 74 -4.77 3.67 0.59
N GLN A 75 -6.08 3.49 0.33
CA GLN A 75 -6.64 3.55 -1.01
C GLN A 75 -6.47 4.94 -1.65
N ARG A 76 -6.63 6.00 -0.86
CA ARG A 76 -6.43 7.37 -1.33
C ARG A 76 -4.97 7.67 -1.66
N GLU A 77 -4.07 7.36 -0.73
CA GLU A 77 -2.66 7.72 -0.91
C GLU A 77 -1.99 6.88 -2.00
N THR A 78 -2.27 5.58 -2.07
CA THR A 78 -1.73 4.73 -3.14
C THR A 78 -2.16 5.20 -4.53
N ARG A 79 -3.44 5.60 -4.69
CA ARG A 79 -3.94 6.17 -5.94
C ARG A 79 -3.24 7.49 -6.29
N ARG A 80 -3.16 8.42 -5.32
CA ARG A 80 -2.47 9.71 -5.50
C ARG A 80 -1.00 9.53 -5.90
N LEU A 81 -0.31 8.57 -5.28
CA LEU A 81 1.09 8.29 -5.59
C LEU A 81 1.26 7.71 -6.99
N LEU A 82 0.41 6.76 -7.41
CA LEU A 82 0.42 6.25 -8.79
C LEU A 82 0.22 7.38 -9.79
N GLU A 83 -0.83 8.20 -9.62
CA GLU A 83 -1.16 9.29 -10.54
C GLU A 83 -0.07 10.37 -10.60
N ARG A 84 0.57 10.64 -9.48
CA ARG A 84 1.55 11.72 -9.38
C ARG A 84 2.93 11.33 -9.88
N TYR A 85 3.38 10.12 -9.62
CA TYR A 85 4.78 9.73 -9.76
C TYR A 85 5.05 8.69 -10.83
N PHE A 86 4.02 7.99 -11.32
CA PHE A 86 4.20 6.94 -12.33
C PHE A 86 3.50 7.32 -13.62
N THR A 87 4.27 7.43 -14.69
CA THR A 87 3.78 7.83 -16.01
C THR A 87 4.26 6.86 -17.09
N THR A 88 3.74 7.04 -18.32
CA THR A 88 4.18 6.26 -19.50
C THR A 88 5.39 6.86 -20.21
N ALA A 89 5.97 7.94 -19.67
CA ALA A 89 7.18 8.57 -20.23
C ALA A 89 8.43 7.72 -19.95
N PRO A 90 9.53 7.90 -20.70
CA PRO A 90 10.80 7.20 -20.45
C PRO A 90 11.37 7.41 -19.05
N ASP A 91 11.07 8.54 -18.41
CA ASP A 91 11.42 8.90 -17.03
C ASP A 91 10.22 8.76 -16.07
N GLY A 92 9.31 7.85 -16.40
CA GLY A 92 8.00 7.70 -15.77
C GLY A 92 7.98 7.01 -14.41
N ILE A 93 9.14 6.77 -13.77
CA ILE A 93 9.25 6.26 -12.40
C ILE A 93 10.02 7.24 -11.53
N PRO A 94 9.68 7.37 -10.23
CA PRO A 94 10.39 8.26 -9.33
C PRO A 94 11.77 7.70 -8.96
N GLY A 95 12.85 8.40 -9.33
CA GLY A 95 14.21 8.02 -8.99
C GLY A 95 14.70 6.77 -9.73
N ASN A 96 15.48 5.95 -9.04
CA ASN A 96 15.99 4.68 -9.56
C ASN A 96 14.98 3.55 -9.35
N ASP A 97 14.92 2.61 -10.28
CA ASP A 97 14.04 1.44 -10.17
C ASP A 97 14.51 0.42 -9.11
N ASP A 98 15.77 0.51 -8.69
CA ASP A 98 16.39 -0.30 -7.65
C ASP A 98 16.07 -1.80 -7.78
N THR A 99 16.57 -2.39 -8.86
CA THR A 99 16.37 -3.82 -9.18
C THR A 99 14.89 -4.19 -9.38
N GLY A 100 14.08 -3.25 -9.87
CA GLY A 100 12.65 -3.44 -10.12
C GLY A 100 11.74 -3.09 -8.96
N THR A 101 12.25 -2.54 -7.87
CA THR A 101 11.47 -2.23 -6.67
C THR A 101 10.36 -1.21 -6.92
N MET A 102 10.66 -0.13 -7.64
CA MET A 102 9.67 0.91 -7.96
C MET A 102 8.64 0.41 -8.98
N SER A 103 9.08 -0.27 -10.02
CA SER A 103 8.20 -0.90 -10.99
C SER A 103 7.29 -1.94 -10.34
N ALA A 104 7.83 -2.78 -9.45
CA ALA A 104 7.05 -3.75 -8.70
C ALA A 104 6.02 -3.08 -7.79
N TRP A 105 6.39 -1.99 -7.09
CA TRP A 105 5.45 -1.23 -6.27
C TRP A 105 4.27 -0.73 -7.09
N ALA A 106 4.53 -0.15 -8.27
CA ALA A 106 3.49 0.34 -9.16
C ALA A 106 2.58 -0.80 -9.65
N VAL A 107 3.15 -1.90 -10.13
CA VAL A 107 2.38 -3.06 -10.62
C VAL A 107 1.53 -3.65 -9.51
N PHE A 108 2.09 -3.96 -8.35
CA PHE A 108 1.34 -4.49 -7.22
C PHE A 108 0.22 -3.53 -6.77
N THR A 109 0.51 -2.25 -6.71
CA THR A 109 -0.49 -1.23 -6.34
C THR A 109 -1.62 -1.17 -7.37
N MET A 110 -1.31 -1.22 -8.66
CA MET A 110 -2.32 -1.28 -9.74
C MET A 110 -3.16 -2.55 -9.68
N LEU A 111 -2.59 -3.68 -9.23
CA LEU A 111 -3.32 -4.92 -8.97
C LEU A 111 -4.22 -4.85 -7.74
N GLY A 112 -4.03 -3.86 -6.87
CA GLY A 112 -4.78 -3.70 -5.63
C GLY A 112 -4.24 -4.49 -4.45
N LEU A 113 -2.96 -4.84 -4.44
CA LEU A 113 -2.31 -5.59 -3.35
C LEU A 113 -0.83 -5.21 -3.24
N TYR A 114 -0.25 -5.32 -2.04
CA TYR A 114 1.17 -5.06 -1.82
C TYR A 114 1.73 -5.83 -0.63
N PRO A 115 2.94 -6.44 -0.74
CA PRO A 115 3.62 -7.10 0.37
C PRO A 115 4.34 -6.06 1.26
N ASP A 116 3.59 -5.37 2.12
CA ASP A 116 4.07 -4.22 2.89
C ASP A 116 4.96 -4.56 4.09
N CYS A 117 5.12 -5.85 4.41
CA CYS A 117 6.01 -6.33 5.46
C CYS A 117 6.87 -7.50 4.95
N PRO A 118 8.16 -7.27 4.65
CA PRO A 118 9.07 -8.34 4.27
C PRO A 118 9.13 -9.44 5.34
N GLY A 119 9.03 -10.71 4.91
CA GLY A 119 9.02 -11.87 5.80
C GLY A 119 7.64 -12.28 6.33
N GLU A 120 6.61 -11.49 6.11
CA GLU A 120 5.23 -11.85 6.42
C GLU A 120 4.53 -12.44 5.17
N PRO A 121 3.79 -13.56 5.31
CA PRO A 121 3.22 -14.27 4.16
C PRO A 121 1.87 -13.70 3.72
N TYR A 122 1.70 -12.39 3.69
CA TYR A 122 0.45 -11.76 3.26
C TYR A 122 0.67 -10.50 2.43
N TYR A 123 -0.41 -10.10 1.74
CA TYR A 123 -0.50 -8.83 1.04
C TYR A 123 -1.57 -7.95 1.69
N THR A 124 -1.28 -6.67 1.81
CA THR A 124 -2.28 -5.66 2.15
C THR A 124 -3.04 -5.26 0.90
N LEU A 125 -4.37 -5.17 1.01
CA LEU A 125 -5.28 -4.90 -0.10
C LEU A 125 -5.60 -3.40 -0.19
N THR A 126 -5.69 -2.91 -1.43
CA THR A 126 -6.10 -1.55 -1.78
C THR A 126 -7.02 -1.59 -3.01
N SER A 127 -7.54 -0.46 -3.47
CA SER A 127 -8.38 -0.41 -4.66
C SER A 127 -7.57 -0.69 -5.93
N PRO A 128 -7.93 -1.71 -6.74
CA PRO A 128 -7.27 -1.96 -8.02
C PRO A 128 -7.49 -0.81 -9.01
N THR A 129 -6.52 -0.61 -9.90
CA THR A 129 -6.64 0.35 -11.01
C THR A 129 -7.51 -0.22 -12.13
N PHE A 130 -7.28 -1.49 -12.47
CA PHE A 130 -7.96 -2.14 -13.60
C PHE A 130 -9.28 -2.79 -13.17
N ASP A 131 -10.26 -2.82 -14.07
CA ASP A 131 -11.54 -3.48 -13.82
C ASP A 131 -11.39 -5.01 -13.76
N ARG A 132 -10.44 -5.56 -14.52
CA ARG A 132 -10.16 -6.99 -14.52
C ARG A 132 -8.69 -7.27 -14.85
N VAL A 133 -8.09 -8.16 -14.07
CA VAL A 133 -6.75 -8.70 -14.29
C VAL A 133 -6.80 -10.23 -14.10
N GLU A 134 -6.06 -10.95 -14.92
CA GLU A 134 -5.84 -12.39 -14.77
C GLU A 134 -4.35 -12.65 -14.58
N ILE A 135 -4.02 -13.46 -13.59
CA ILE A 135 -2.65 -13.82 -13.23
C ILE A 135 -2.58 -15.35 -13.16
N ASP A 136 -1.82 -15.94 -14.06
CA ASP A 136 -1.54 -17.36 -13.99
C ASP A 136 -0.48 -17.62 -12.92
N THR A 137 -0.81 -18.52 -12.01
CA THR A 137 0.05 -18.99 -10.93
C THR A 137 0.35 -20.47 -11.13
N GLU A 138 1.32 -20.99 -10.38
CA GLU A 138 1.64 -22.42 -10.41
C GLU A 138 0.47 -23.34 -10.00
N ARG A 139 -0.52 -22.81 -9.30
CA ARG A 139 -1.64 -23.58 -8.71
C ARG A 139 -3.01 -23.21 -9.28
N GLY A 140 -3.07 -22.26 -10.22
CA GLY A 140 -4.31 -21.84 -10.86
C GLY A 140 -4.29 -20.39 -11.32
N THR A 141 -5.35 -19.94 -11.97
CA THR A 141 -5.48 -18.55 -12.40
C THR A 141 -6.18 -17.72 -11.33
N LEU A 142 -5.55 -16.65 -10.88
CA LEU A 142 -6.16 -15.61 -10.05
C LEU A 142 -6.82 -14.57 -10.95
N VAL A 143 -8.09 -14.32 -10.74
CA VAL A 143 -8.84 -13.23 -11.38
C VAL A 143 -9.09 -12.15 -10.36
N ILE A 144 -8.55 -10.96 -10.58
CA ILE A 144 -8.87 -9.76 -9.79
C ILE A 144 -9.94 -8.98 -10.55
N GLU A 145 -11.05 -8.67 -9.91
CA GLU A 145 -12.17 -7.94 -10.50
C GLU A 145 -12.57 -6.75 -9.63
N LYS A 146 -12.62 -5.57 -10.24
CA LYS A 146 -13.11 -4.35 -9.62
C LYS A 146 -14.50 -4.03 -10.17
N ARG A 147 -15.44 -3.65 -9.31
CA ARG A 147 -16.78 -3.20 -9.65
C ARG A 147 -17.08 -1.88 -8.97
N GLY A 148 -17.49 -0.89 -9.74
CA GLY A 148 -17.80 0.44 -9.25
C GLY A 148 -16.55 1.32 -9.10
N GLU A 149 -16.76 2.49 -8.53
CA GLU A 149 -15.73 3.51 -8.33
C GLU A 149 -15.74 4.05 -6.89
N GLY A 150 -14.64 4.64 -6.45
CA GLY A 150 -14.50 5.23 -5.13
C GLY A 150 -13.68 4.39 -4.17
N TYR A 151 -14.24 4.04 -3.02
CA TYR A 151 -13.57 3.26 -1.97
C TYR A 151 -14.17 1.87 -1.86
N ILE A 152 -13.36 0.92 -1.40
CA ILE A 152 -13.80 -0.46 -1.18
C ILE A 152 -14.89 -0.48 -0.09
N ASP A 153 -16.05 -1.00 -0.47
CA ASP A 153 -17.16 -1.32 0.43
C ASP A 153 -17.11 -2.80 0.84
N ARG A 154 -16.88 -3.69 -0.13
CA ARG A 154 -16.81 -5.13 0.11
C ARG A 154 -15.72 -5.79 -0.72
N MET A 155 -15.14 -6.85 -0.15
CA MET A 155 -14.18 -7.74 -0.84
C MET A 155 -14.58 -9.19 -0.63
N THR A 156 -14.39 -10.02 -1.66
CA THR A 156 -14.58 -11.49 -1.57
C THR A 156 -13.46 -12.22 -2.30
N LEU A 157 -13.11 -13.41 -1.79
CA LEU A 157 -12.32 -14.42 -2.51
C LEU A 157 -13.22 -15.61 -2.81
N GLY A 158 -13.63 -15.77 -4.08
CA GLY A 158 -14.77 -16.59 -4.44
C GLY A 158 -16.02 -16.11 -3.70
N ASP A 159 -16.70 -17.02 -2.98
CA ASP A 159 -17.88 -16.70 -2.15
C ASP A 159 -17.53 -16.26 -0.72
N LYS A 160 -16.25 -16.35 -0.33
CA LYS A 160 -15.80 -16.03 1.03
C LYS A 160 -15.57 -14.52 1.20
N PRO A 161 -16.30 -13.83 2.09
CA PRO A 161 -16.05 -12.42 2.36
C PRO A 161 -14.71 -12.22 3.08
N LEU A 162 -13.94 -11.24 2.62
CA LEU A 162 -12.72 -10.78 3.27
C LEU A 162 -13.06 -9.62 4.19
N LYS A 163 -12.90 -9.81 5.49
CA LYS A 163 -13.20 -8.79 6.51
C LYS A 163 -12.02 -7.89 6.83
N ASN A 164 -10.82 -8.35 6.52
CA ASN A 164 -9.57 -7.63 6.74
C ASN A 164 -8.99 -7.26 5.37
N TYR A 165 -8.31 -6.13 5.30
CA TYR A 165 -7.60 -5.68 4.10
C TYR A 165 -6.28 -6.43 3.92
N ARG A 166 -6.31 -7.77 4.08
CA ARG A 166 -5.16 -8.66 3.92
C ARG A 166 -5.58 -10.00 3.33
N ILE A 167 -4.69 -10.57 2.52
CA ILE A 167 -4.82 -11.91 1.96
C ILE A 167 -3.49 -12.65 2.12
N LEU A 168 -3.55 -13.93 2.50
CA LEU A 168 -2.36 -14.76 2.58
C LEU A 168 -1.84 -15.10 1.19
N HIS A 169 -0.52 -15.14 1.04
CA HIS A 169 0.15 -15.55 -0.18
C HIS A 169 -0.34 -16.91 -0.69
N ASP A 170 -0.43 -17.90 0.19
CA ASP A 170 -0.92 -19.23 -0.16
C ASP A 170 -2.40 -19.26 -0.61
N GLU A 171 -3.24 -18.37 -0.09
CA GLU A 171 -4.63 -18.24 -0.55
C GLU A 171 -4.67 -17.65 -1.96
N LEU A 172 -3.84 -16.67 -2.23
CA LEU A 172 -3.73 -16.00 -3.52
C LEU A 172 -3.21 -16.95 -4.61
N LEU A 173 -2.17 -17.76 -4.31
CA LEU A 173 -1.59 -18.71 -5.27
C LEU A 173 -2.53 -19.84 -5.68
N LYS A 174 -3.55 -20.18 -4.87
CA LYS A 174 -4.56 -21.18 -5.25
C LYS A 174 -5.41 -20.73 -6.43
N GLY A 175 -5.30 -19.47 -6.82
CA GLY A 175 -6.16 -18.87 -7.83
C GLY A 175 -7.56 -18.60 -7.32
N GLY A 176 -8.48 -18.44 -8.26
CA GLY A 176 -9.86 -18.08 -7.96
C GLY A 176 -10.15 -16.60 -8.24
N LYS A 177 -11.26 -16.09 -7.71
CA LYS A 177 -11.73 -14.75 -8.03
C LYS A 177 -11.69 -13.86 -6.79
N LEU A 178 -10.80 -12.84 -6.82
CA LEU A 178 -10.75 -11.76 -5.84
C LEU A 178 -11.58 -10.59 -6.37
N THR A 179 -12.69 -10.29 -5.73
CA THR A 179 -13.60 -9.22 -6.16
C THR A 179 -13.56 -8.06 -5.18
N PHE A 180 -13.45 -6.86 -5.72
CA PHE A 180 -13.55 -5.59 -5.01
C PHE A 180 -14.82 -4.85 -5.47
N GLU A 181 -15.75 -4.61 -4.55
CA GLU A 181 -16.91 -3.77 -4.78
C GLU A 181 -16.64 -2.39 -4.18
N LEU A 182 -16.64 -1.35 -5.04
CA LEU A 182 -16.35 0.03 -4.67
C LEU A 182 -17.61 0.88 -4.68
N GLN A 183 -17.65 1.89 -3.80
CA GLN A 183 -18.73 2.89 -3.75
C GLN A 183 -18.16 4.30 -3.66
N THR A 184 -18.81 5.23 -4.36
CA THR A 184 -18.59 6.67 -4.24
C THR A 184 -19.32 7.20 -3.01
N GLY A 185 -18.61 7.90 -2.11
CA GLY A 185 -19.23 8.60 -0.98
C GLY A 185 -18.92 8.00 0.39
N LYS A 186 -17.70 8.17 0.82
CA LYS A 186 -17.34 8.27 2.25
C LYS A 186 -16.74 9.63 2.52
#